data_66d6b3e46371b2e4bee59fa5ec6bd2bc
#
_entry.id   66d6b3e46371b2e4bee59fa5ec6bd2bc
#
_cell.length_a   1.000
_cell.length_b   1.000
_cell.length_c   1.000
_cell.angle_alpha   90.00
_cell.angle_beta   90.00
_cell.angle_gamma   90.00
#
_symmetry.space_group_name_H-M   'P 1'
#
loop_
_entity.id
_entity.type
_entity.pdbx_description
1 polymer ?
#
loop_
_entity_poly.entity_id
_entity_poly.type
_entity_poly.pdbx_seq_one_letter_code
_entity_poly.pdbx_strand_id
1 'polypeptide(L)'
;CSSDLRAGRYNSFCADFCNRKVNAMFIELEPIFNNIGMSAPFDYELDMSDEEFWASKPFQKAVRVKGEAVNRAGIVCIEAQATVEVSTDCDRCASSIDRVFTVPVSHTLVTSLNNEENDELILVEDMHFELDPLVREDVFLFLPNKILCKEDCKGVCQFCGANLNESQCSCKKPIDPRLEALKQLLDN
;
A
#
# COMPACT_ATOMS: atom_id res chain seq x y z
N CYS A 1 36.19 0.21 47.96
CA CYS A 1 37.35 0.08 47.10
C CYS A 1 36.94 -0.41 45.75
N SER A 2 36.98 0.49 44.87
CA SER A 2 37.71 0.49 43.58
C SER A 2 37.05 -0.40 42.56
N SER A 3 36.45 0.21 41.67
CA SER A 3 36.84 0.94 40.43
C SER A 3 36.87 0.06 39.23
N ASP A 4 36.31 0.61 38.25
CA ASP A 4 36.53 0.90 36.85
C ASP A 4 35.69 0.06 35.90
N LEU A 5 34.65 0.73 35.33
CA LEU A 5 34.71 1.51 34.11
C LEU A 5 35.09 0.70 32.86
N ARG A 6 34.12 0.47 32.05
CA ARG A 6 34.17 0.92 30.65
C ARG A 6 32.77 1.02 30.06
N ALA A 7 32.31 2.26 30.01
CA ALA A 7 31.24 2.67 29.12
C ALA A 7 31.72 2.45 27.68
N GLY A 8 31.21 1.41 27.04
CA GLY A 8 31.37 1.15 25.62
C GLY A 8 30.05 1.53 24.92
N ARG A 9 30.10 2.61 24.21
CA ARG A 9 29.22 3.09 23.15
C ARG A 9 28.22 2.05 22.59
N TYR A 10 27.15 1.86 23.32
CA TYR A 10 25.92 1.30 22.81
C TYR A 10 24.86 2.38 22.99
N ASN A 11 24.74 3.30 22.05
CA ASN A 11 23.59 4.19 22.03
C ASN A 11 23.66 5.09 20.81
N SER A 12 23.08 4.66 19.75
CA SER A 12 22.51 5.55 18.76
C SER A 12 21.39 4.83 17.98
N PHE A 13 21.47 3.50 17.86
CA PHE A 13 20.50 2.73 17.08
C PHE A 13 19.22 2.34 17.85
N CYS A 14 19.26 2.28 19.18
CA CYS A 14 18.07 1.93 19.96
C CYS A 14 17.14 3.13 20.26
N ALA A 15 17.65 4.35 20.22
CA ALA A 15 16.84 5.53 20.51
C ALA A 15 15.89 5.90 19.35
N ASP A 16 16.29 5.62 18.11
CA ASP A 16 15.46 5.88 16.93
C ASP A 16 14.32 4.86 16.76
N PHE A 17 14.50 3.63 17.29
CA PHE A 17 13.44 2.60 17.26
C PHE A 17 12.36 2.80 18.33
N CYS A 18 12.69 3.47 19.43
CA CYS A 18 11.75 3.69 20.54
C CYS A 18 10.88 4.94 20.35
N ASN A 19 11.22 5.84 19.40
CA ASN A 19 10.53 7.11 19.21
C ASN A 19 9.56 7.11 18.00
N ARG A 20 9.40 5.97 17.30
CA ARG A 20 8.52 5.80 16.13
C ARG A 20 7.22 5.05 16.40
N LYS A 21 6.84 4.85 17.66
CA LYS A 21 5.48 4.42 17.99
C LYS A 21 4.54 5.65 18.01
N VAL A 22 4.39 6.26 16.85
CA VAL A 22 3.34 7.25 16.64
C VAL A 22 2.05 6.48 16.39
N ASN A 23 1.22 6.35 17.45
CA ASN A 23 -0.20 6.00 17.40
C ASN A 23 -0.59 4.79 16.53
N ALA A 24 0.00 3.60 16.76
CA ALA A 24 -0.58 2.38 16.23
C ALA A 24 -2.03 2.24 16.73
N MET A 25 -2.97 1.98 15.82
CA MET A 25 -4.38 1.82 16.18
C MET A 25 -4.63 0.41 16.67
N PHE A 26 -5.03 0.32 17.95
CA PHE A 26 -5.41 -0.94 18.58
C PHE A 26 -6.92 -0.97 18.82
N ILE A 27 -7.51 -2.13 18.60
CA ILE A 27 -8.92 -2.41 18.91
C ILE A 27 -8.98 -3.44 20.01
N GLU A 28 -9.71 -3.12 21.09
CA GLU A 28 -10.03 -4.05 22.16
C GLU A 28 -11.17 -4.97 21.69
N LEU A 29 -10.84 -6.22 21.40
CA LEU A 29 -11.79 -7.17 20.81
C LEU A 29 -12.62 -7.90 21.87
N GLU A 30 -12.14 -8.00 23.12
CA GLU A 30 -12.83 -8.74 24.18
C GLU A 30 -14.28 -8.29 24.40
N PRO A 31 -14.59 -6.97 24.52
CA PRO A 31 -15.98 -6.53 24.68
C PRO A 31 -16.83 -6.80 23.43
N ILE A 32 -16.20 -6.77 22.24
CA ILE A 32 -16.90 -6.99 20.97
C ILE A 32 -17.25 -8.48 20.82
N PHE A 33 -16.32 -9.40 21.08
CA PHE A 33 -16.59 -10.84 21.01
C PHE A 33 -17.64 -11.31 22.03
N ASN A 34 -17.63 -10.72 23.23
CA ASN A 34 -18.55 -11.09 24.32
C ASN A 34 -19.99 -10.59 24.08
N ASN A 35 -20.23 -9.65 23.18
CA ASN A 35 -21.54 -9.05 22.96
C ASN A 35 -21.94 -9.11 21.49
N ILE A 36 -22.88 -9.98 21.15
CA ILE A 36 -23.42 -10.09 19.79
C ILE A 36 -24.12 -8.78 19.40
N GLY A 37 -23.78 -8.25 18.23
CA GLY A 37 -24.32 -7.00 17.71
C GLY A 37 -23.61 -5.74 18.24
N MET A 38 -22.59 -5.90 19.07
CA MET A 38 -21.76 -4.75 19.46
C MET A 38 -20.88 -4.31 18.29
N SER A 39 -20.77 -2.98 18.11
CA SER A 39 -19.84 -2.37 17.17
C SER A 39 -18.92 -1.38 17.87
N ALA A 40 -17.68 -1.29 17.40
CA ALA A 40 -16.69 -0.31 17.81
C ALA A 40 -16.24 0.50 16.60
N PRO A 41 -16.77 1.72 16.40
CA PRO A 41 -16.34 2.58 15.30
C PRO A 41 -14.95 3.15 15.58
N PHE A 42 -14.18 3.36 14.49
CA PHE A 42 -12.87 4.01 14.53
C PHE A 42 -12.70 4.98 13.36
N ASP A 43 -11.93 6.04 13.58
CA ASP A 43 -11.54 7.03 12.56
C ASP A 43 -10.15 7.54 12.96
N TYR A 44 -9.12 7.19 12.18
CA TYR A 44 -7.75 7.53 12.52
C TYR A 44 -6.90 7.76 11.27
N GLU A 45 -5.70 8.28 11.46
CA GLU A 45 -4.73 8.54 10.41
C GLU A 45 -3.53 7.60 10.56
N LEU A 46 -3.26 6.83 9.50
CA LEU A 46 -2.13 5.91 9.39
C LEU A 46 -1.00 6.57 8.61
N ASP A 47 0.17 6.68 9.22
CA ASP A 47 1.36 7.19 8.54
C ASP A 47 2.01 6.08 7.70
N MET A 48 2.11 6.32 6.39
CA MET A 48 2.76 5.47 5.42
C MET A 48 3.90 6.21 4.67
N SER A 49 4.33 7.37 5.15
CA SER A 49 5.32 8.23 4.47
C SER A 49 6.68 7.55 4.25
N ASP A 50 7.03 6.59 5.10
CA ASP A 50 8.27 5.81 4.99
C ASP A 50 8.16 4.59 4.07
N GLU A 51 6.93 4.22 3.68
CA GLU A 51 6.69 3.04 2.85
C GLU A 51 7.10 3.28 1.40
N GLU A 52 7.80 2.29 0.84
CA GLU A 52 8.21 2.28 -0.56
C GLU A 52 7.24 1.48 -1.42
N PHE A 53 6.78 2.09 -2.51
CA PHE A 53 5.98 1.43 -3.53
C PHE A 53 6.64 1.65 -4.90
N TRP A 54 7.08 0.55 -5.54
CA TRP A 54 7.81 0.57 -6.82
C TRP A 54 9.02 1.51 -6.84
N ALA A 55 9.88 1.44 -5.80
CA ALA A 55 11.08 2.26 -5.63
C ALA A 55 10.81 3.77 -5.53
N SER A 56 9.61 4.18 -5.21
CA SER A 56 9.21 5.54 -4.87
C SER A 56 8.50 5.58 -3.52
N LYS A 57 8.41 6.78 -2.92
CA LYS A 57 7.63 7.02 -1.71
C LYS A 57 6.41 7.87 -2.07
N PRO A 58 5.33 7.25 -2.55
CA PRO A 58 4.19 7.97 -3.11
C PRO A 58 3.24 8.52 -2.03
N PHE A 59 3.35 8.05 -0.78
CA PHE A 59 2.46 8.40 0.32
C PHE A 59 2.97 9.63 1.06
N GLN A 60 2.70 10.83 0.54
CA GLN A 60 3.16 12.09 1.15
C GLN A 60 2.25 12.55 2.29
N LYS A 61 1.02 12.05 2.35
CA LYS A 61 0.04 12.35 3.38
C LYS A 61 -0.37 11.08 4.12
N ALA A 62 -0.79 11.26 5.37
CA ALA A 62 -1.34 10.18 6.15
C ALA A 62 -2.59 9.59 5.49
N VAL A 63 -2.75 8.28 5.58
CA VAL A 63 -3.91 7.54 5.08
C VAL A 63 -5.01 7.64 6.11
N ARG A 64 -6.17 8.19 5.73
CA ARG A 64 -7.32 8.24 6.63
C ARG A 64 -8.09 6.94 6.56
N VAL A 65 -8.23 6.29 7.71
CA VAL A 65 -8.94 5.02 7.87
C VAL A 65 -10.18 5.25 8.71
N LYS A 66 -11.35 4.88 8.17
CA LYS A 66 -12.63 5.01 8.86
C LYS A 66 -13.47 3.76 8.68
N GLY A 67 -13.97 3.23 9.80
CA GLY A 67 -14.78 2.03 9.78
C GLY A 67 -15.27 1.62 11.14
N GLU A 68 -15.65 0.36 11.25
CA GLU A 68 -16.09 -0.24 12.50
C GLU A 68 -15.71 -1.73 12.56
N ALA A 69 -15.51 -2.22 13.77
CA ALA A 69 -15.43 -3.64 14.07
C ALA A 69 -16.77 -4.07 14.68
N VAL A 70 -17.45 -5.04 14.08
CA VAL A 70 -18.81 -5.45 14.48
C VAL A 70 -18.87 -6.95 14.73
N ASN A 71 -19.50 -7.37 15.83
CA ASN A 71 -19.79 -8.77 16.11
C ASN A 71 -21.07 -9.21 15.40
N ARG A 72 -20.93 -10.13 14.43
CA ARG A 72 -22.03 -10.79 13.75
C ARG A 72 -22.03 -12.28 14.09
N ALA A 73 -22.98 -12.69 14.93
CA ALA A 73 -23.19 -14.09 15.31
C ALA A 73 -21.95 -14.81 15.92
N GLY A 74 -21.11 -14.09 16.67
CA GLY A 74 -19.95 -14.66 17.36
C GLY A 74 -18.62 -14.56 16.57
N ILE A 75 -18.65 -13.97 15.39
CA ILE A 75 -17.46 -13.57 14.64
C ILE A 75 -17.38 -12.04 14.59
N VAL A 76 -16.18 -11.50 14.57
CA VAL A 76 -15.96 -10.06 14.46
C VAL A 76 -15.53 -9.70 13.05
N CYS A 77 -16.34 -8.86 12.39
CA CYS A 77 -16.03 -8.34 11.07
C CYS A 77 -15.47 -6.91 11.20
N ILE A 78 -14.34 -6.65 10.55
CA ILE A 78 -13.80 -5.32 10.33
C ILE A 78 -14.31 -4.85 8.98
N GLU A 79 -15.04 -3.74 8.96
CA GLU A 79 -15.52 -3.09 7.74
C GLU A 79 -15.06 -1.64 7.75
N ALA A 80 -14.13 -1.28 6.88
CA ALA A 80 -13.56 0.06 6.83
C ALA A 80 -13.24 0.51 5.41
N GLN A 81 -12.92 1.80 5.29
CA GLN A 81 -12.41 2.41 4.06
C GLN A 81 -11.16 3.21 4.40
N ALA A 82 -10.07 2.93 3.67
CA ALA A 82 -8.85 3.70 3.73
C ALA A 82 -8.78 4.65 2.53
N THR A 83 -8.66 5.95 2.80
CA THR A 83 -8.49 6.98 1.77
C THR A 83 -7.00 7.29 1.63
N VAL A 84 -6.45 6.99 0.47
CA VAL A 84 -5.01 7.07 0.18
C VAL A 84 -4.77 8.09 -0.91
N GLU A 85 -3.95 9.11 -0.63
CA GLU A 85 -3.46 10.06 -1.62
C GLU A 85 -2.09 9.61 -2.11
N VAL A 86 -1.97 9.33 -3.41
CA VAL A 86 -0.75 8.86 -4.06
C VAL A 86 -0.22 9.94 -4.99
N SER A 87 1.00 10.41 -4.71
CA SER A 87 1.74 11.36 -5.55
C SER A 87 2.89 10.62 -6.22
N THR A 88 2.83 10.45 -7.53
CA THR A 88 3.82 9.69 -8.32
C THR A 88 3.91 10.22 -9.75
N ASP A 89 4.86 9.71 -10.51
CA ASP A 89 4.96 9.98 -11.93
C ASP A 89 4.23 8.92 -12.76
N CYS A 90 3.69 9.31 -13.90
CA CYS A 90 3.04 8.41 -14.84
C CYS A 90 4.03 7.37 -15.39
N ASP A 91 3.73 6.09 -15.28
CA ASP A 91 4.59 5.00 -15.75
C ASP A 91 4.84 4.98 -17.28
N ARG A 92 4.10 5.79 -18.05
CA ARG A 92 4.28 5.89 -19.49
C ARG A 92 4.91 7.18 -19.97
N CYS A 93 4.55 8.32 -19.37
CA CYS A 93 4.98 9.65 -19.88
C CYS A 93 5.77 10.46 -18.87
N ALA A 94 5.98 9.92 -17.64
CA ALA A 94 6.70 10.57 -16.55
C ALA A 94 6.14 11.96 -16.16
N SER A 95 4.88 12.22 -16.43
CA SER A 95 4.21 13.42 -15.90
C SER A 95 3.75 13.15 -14.48
N SER A 96 3.95 14.10 -13.58
CA SER A 96 3.50 13.98 -12.18
C SER A 96 1.99 13.87 -12.08
N ILE A 97 1.54 13.00 -11.19
CA ILE A 97 0.13 12.68 -10.96
C ILE A 97 -0.14 12.64 -9.47
N ASP A 98 -1.25 13.27 -9.08
CA ASP A 98 -1.85 13.09 -7.77
C ASP A 98 -3.18 12.35 -7.93
N ARG A 99 -3.33 11.22 -7.24
CA ARG A 99 -4.56 10.44 -7.26
C ARG A 99 -5.00 10.05 -5.86
N VAL A 100 -6.30 9.99 -5.69
CA VAL A 100 -6.94 9.53 -4.46
C VAL A 100 -7.58 8.17 -4.73
N PHE A 101 -7.23 7.19 -3.91
CA PHE A 101 -7.81 5.86 -3.93
C PHE A 101 -8.63 5.65 -2.65
N THR A 102 -9.78 5.00 -2.79
CA THR A 102 -10.58 4.52 -1.65
C THR A 102 -10.47 3.01 -1.62
N VAL A 103 -9.74 2.51 -0.65
CA VAL A 103 -9.44 1.09 -0.46
C VAL A 103 -10.46 0.51 0.49
N PRO A 104 -11.26 -0.50 0.09
CA PRO A 104 -12.12 -1.22 1.01
C PRO A 104 -11.26 -2.15 1.88
N VAL A 105 -11.48 -2.12 3.19
CA VAL A 105 -10.88 -3.00 4.18
C VAL A 105 -11.99 -3.88 4.75
N SER A 106 -11.95 -5.18 4.49
CA SER A 106 -12.99 -6.12 4.93
C SER A 106 -12.36 -7.43 5.36
N HIS A 107 -12.32 -7.68 6.67
CA HIS A 107 -11.72 -8.86 7.26
C HIS A 107 -12.59 -9.48 8.33
N THR A 108 -12.44 -10.78 8.51
CA THR A 108 -13.17 -11.56 9.52
C THR A 108 -12.20 -12.10 10.56
N LEU A 109 -12.42 -11.71 11.81
CA LEU A 109 -11.64 -12.15 12.95
C LEU A 109 -12.36 -13.27 13.70
N VAL A 110 -11.63 -14.31 14.07
CA VAL A 110 -12.14 -15.46 14.81
C VAL A 110 -11.19 -15.83 15.95
N THR A 111 -11.73 -16.42 17.02
CA THR A 111 -10.95 -16.88 18.19
C THR A 111 -10.52 -18.33 18.05
N SER A 112 -11.09 -19.08 17.10
CA SER A 112 -10.71 -20.46 16.82
C SER A 112 -10.96 -20.80 15.37
N LEU A 113 -10.07 -21.56 14.76
CA LEU A 113 -10.22 -22.09 13.40
C LEU A 113 -10.57 -23.59 13.51
N ASN A 114 -11.63 -23.99 12.83
CA ASN A 114 -12.01 -25.41 12.71
C ASN A 114 -11.24 -26.11 11.57
N ASN A 115 -10.64 -25.34 10.64
CA ASN A 115 -9.82 -25.80 9.52
C ASN A 115 -8.66 -24.82 9.31
N GLU A 116 -7.43 -25.33 9.25
CA GLU A 116 -6.21 -24.53 9.01
C GLU A 116 -6.11 -23.99 7.55
N GLU A 117 -7.00 -24.42 6.66
CA GLU A 117 -6.95 -24.07 5.22
C GLU A 117 -7.81 -22.85 4.85
N ASN A 118 -8.35 -22.10 5.81
CA ASN A 118 -9.20 -20.97 5.51
C ASN A 118 -8.43 -19.64 5.66
N ASP A 119 -7.78 -19.23 4.58
CA ASP A 119 -6.98 -18.00 4.50
C ASP A 119 -7.80 -16.69 4.60
N GLU A 120 -9.15 -16.78 4.55
CA GLU A 120 -10.03 -15.61 4.66
C GLU A 120 -10.30 -15.19 6.12
N LEU A 121 -9.93 -16.05 7.07
CA LEU A 121 -10.19 -15.83 8.49
C LEU A 121 -8.89 -15.50 9.22
N ILE A 122 -8.90 -14.42 9.97
CA ILE A 122 -7.77 -14.03 10.81
C ILE A 122 -7.99 -14.59 12.21
N LEU A 123 -7.08 -15.48 12.62
CA LEU A 123 -7.07 -15.99 14.00
C LEU A 123 -6.52 -14.93 14.94
N VAL A 124 -7.29 -14.58 15.96
CA VAL A 124 -6.88 -13.64 16.99
C VAL A 124 -6.61 -14.39 18.28
N GLU A 125 -5.35 -14.44 18.68
CA GLU A 125 -4.92 -15.02 19.95
C GLU A 125 -5.01 -14.00 21.09
N ASP A 126 -4.62 -12.76 20.79
CA ASP A 126 -4.72 -11.63 21.71
C ASP A 126 -5.98 -10.80 21.43
N MET A 127 -6.74 -10.48 22.46
CA MET A 127 -7.93 -9.63 22.36
C MET A 127 -7.58 -8.15 22.10
N HIS A 128 -6.30 -7.83 21.98
CA HIS A 128 -5.76 -6.51 21.67
C HIS A 128 -5.19 -6.53 20.24
N PHE A 129 -5.99 -6.13 19.26
CA PHE A 129 -5.67 -6.27 17.85
C PHE A 129 -5.11 -4.99 17.23
N GLU A 130 -3.94 -5.07 16.60
CA GLU A 130 -3.32 -3.96 15.86
C GLU A 130 -3.87 -3.91 14.43
N LEU A 131 -4.48 -2.79 14.05
CA LEU A 131 -5.14 -2.63 12.76
C LEU A 131 -4.18 -2.18 11.64
N ASP A 132 -3.13 -1.47 11.99
CA ASP A 132 -2.21 -0.82 11.05
C ASP A 132 -1.56 -1.79 10.03
N PRO A 133 -1.03 -2.97 10.42
CA PRO A 133 -0.44 -3.90 9.47
C PRO A 133 -1.45 -4.39 8.42
N LEU A 134 -2.69 -4.65 8.86
CA LEU A 134 -3.76 -5.13 8.00
C LEU A 134 -4.14 -4.08 6.95
N VAL A 135 -4.32 -2.83 7.37
CA VAL A 135 -4.66 -1.74 6.45
C VAL A 135 -3.52 -1.47 5.47
N ARG A 136 -2.25 -1.56 5.91
CA ARG A 136 -1.09 -1.42 5.02
C ARG A 136 -1.10 -2.47 3.91
N GLU A 137 -1.32 -3.72 4.29
CA GLU A 137 -1.41 -4.84 3.33
C GLU A 137 -2.52 -4.62 2.31
N ASP A 138 -3.72 -4.26 2.75
CA ASP A 138 -4.85 -3.97 1.86
C ASP A 138 -4.56 -2.82 0.90
N VAL A 139 -3.92 -1.75 1.38
CA VAL A 139 -3.51 -0.61 0.53
C VAL A 139 -2.55 -1.09 -0.57
N PHE A 140 -1.52 -1.86 -0.22
CA PHE A 140 -0.55 -2.36 -1.19
C PHE A 140 -1.17 -3.31 -2.21
N LEU A 141 -2.08 -4.18 -1.79
CA LEU A 141 -2.77 -5.12 -2.68
C LEU A 141 -3.77 -4.43 -3.61
N PHE A 142 -4.40 -3.35 -3.16
CA PHE A 142 -5.40 -2.63 -3.93
C PHE A 142 -4.80 -1.71 -5.00
N LEU A 143 -3.61 -1.15 -4.73
CA LEU A 143 -2.99 -0.22 -5.66
C LEU A 143 -2.64 -0.90 -6.98
N PRO A 144 -2.94 -0.27 -8.12
CA PRO A 144 -2.65 -0.85 -9.42
C PRO A 144 -1.15 -0.92 -9.68
N ASN A 145 -0.71 -1.96 -10.38
CA ASN A 145 0.70 -2.15 -10.77
C ASN A 145 1.25 -1.04 -11.69
N LYS A 146 0.37 -0.22 -12.29
CA LYS A 146 0.74 0.91 -13.13
C LYS A 146 -0.20 2.07 -12.88
N ILE A 147 0.37 3.22 -12.58
CA ILE A 147 -0.37 4.46 -12.41
C ILE A 147 -0.15 5.33 -13.65
N LEU A 148 -1.24 5.59 -14.38
CA LEU A 148 -1.20 6.35 -15.63
C LEU A 148 -1.91 7.69 -15.45
N CYS A 149 -1.42 8.75 -16.11
CA CYS A 149 -2.09 10.05 -16.11
C CYS A 149 -3.49 9.98 -16.73
N LYS A 150 -3.67 9.11 -17.71
CA LYS A 150 -4.95 8.78 -18.37
C LYS A 150 -4.87 7.40 -19.00
N GLU A 151 -6.00 6.76 -19.23
CA GLU A 151 -6.07 5.39 -19.77
C GLU A 151 -5.42 5.26 -21.14
N ASP A 152 -5.61 6.26 -22.00
CA ASP A 152 -5.07 6.37 -23.36
C ASP A 152 -3.71 7.07 -23.42
N CYS A 153 -2.94 7.11 -22.33
CA CYS A 153 -1.63 7.74 -22.28
C CYS A 153 -0.70 7.15 -23.37
N LYS A 154 -0.22 8.03 -24.28
CA LYS A 154 0.65 7.65 -25.39
C LYS A 154 2.12 7.44 -24.99
N GLY A 155 2.46 7.88 -23.76
CA GLY A 155 3.81 7.75 -23.21
C GLY A 155 4.80 8.75 -23.83
N VAL A 156 6.09 8.39 -23.72
CA VAL A 156 7.20 9.14 -24.31
C VAL A 156 7.74 8.45 -25.57
N CYS A 157 8.26 9.22 -26.47
CA CYS A 157 8.96 8.67 -27.61
C CYS A 157 10.26 7.98 -27.18
N GLN A 158 10.45 6.73 -27.53
CA GLN A 158 11.63 5.93 -27.16
C GLN A 158 12.95 6.45 -27.75
N PHE A 159 12.90 7.34 -28.74
CA PHE A 159 14.08 7.88 -29.42
C PHE A 159 14.48 9.27 -28.95
N CYS A 160 13.52 10.17 -28.78
CA CYS A 160 13.80 11.56 -28.42
C CYS A 160 13.25 11.97 -27.04
N GLY A 161 12.54 11.09 -26.34
CA GLY A 161 11.97 11.40 -25.02
C GLY A 161 10.77 12.35 -25.04
N ALA A 162 10.31 12.82 -26.22
CA ALA A 162 9.17 13.75 -26.31
C ALA A 162 7.89 13.10 -25.78
N ASN A 163 7.12 13.84 -24.99
CA ASN A 163 5.82 13.40 -24.50
C ASN A 163 4.81 13.36 -25.65
N LEU A 164 4.38 12.15 -26.03
CA LEU A 164 3.47 11.92 -27.16
C LEU A 164 2.01 12.32 -26.87
N ASN A 165 1.70 12.69 -25.63
CA ASN A 165 0.41 13.26 -25.27
C ASN A 165 0.29 14.75 -25.63
N GLU A 166 1.44 15.45 -25.68
CA GLU A 166 1.53 16.89 -25.90
C GLU A 166 1.94 17.24 -27.32
N SER A 167 2.84 16.43 -27.90
CA SER A 167 3.39 16.70 -29.23
C SER A 167 3.58 15.43 -30.05
N GLN A 168 3.51 15.54 -31.35
CA GLN A 168 3.91 14.47 -32.26
C GLN A 168 5.41 14.56 -32.54
N CYS A 169 6.14 13.48 -32.38
CA CYS A 169 7.54 13.44 -32.77
C CYS A 169 7.70 12.97 -34.22
N SER A 170 8.72 13.50 -34.93
CA SER A 170 9.06 13.11 -36.29
C SER A 170 10.09 11.98 -36.37
N CYS A 171 10.41 11.32 -35.24
CA CYS A 171 11.35 10.21 -35.21
C CYS A 171 10.85 9.02 -36.02
N LYS A 172 11.65 8.58 -36.99
CA LYS A 172 11.39 7.34 -37.71
C LYS A 172 11.87 6.17 -36.84
N LYS A 173 11.01 5.17 -36.66
CA LYS A 173 11.43 3.91 -36.00
C LYS A 173 12.50 3.27 -36.90
N PRO A 174 13.72 3.02 -36.39
CA PRO A 174 14.68 2.23 -37.16
C PRO A 174 14.07 0.84 -37.36
N ILE A 175 14.14 0.37 -38.56
CA ILE A 175 13.74 -1.02 -38.90
C ILE A 175 14.85 -1.91 -38.38
N ASP A 176 14.50 -2.95 -37.61
CA ASP A 176 15.48 -3.94 -37.18
C ASP A 176 16.12 -4.54 -38.45
N PRO A 177 17.47 -4.51 -38.60
CA PRO A 177 18.16 -5.04 -39.78
C PRO A 177 17.80 -6.49 -40.09
N ARG A 178 17.40 -7.26 -39.08
CA ARG A 178 16.96 -8.66 -39.22
C ARG A 178 15.61 -8.78 -39.92
N LEU A 179 14.75 -7.73 -39.76
CA LEU A 179 13.41 -7.68 -40.37
C LEU A 179 13.41 -6.98 -41.73
N GLU A 180 14.52 -6.35 -42.12
CA GLU A 180 14.63 -5.64 -43.40
C GLU A 180 14.50 -6.60 -44.59
N ALA A 181 15.03 -7.81 -44.46
CA ALA A 181 14.89 -8.88 -45.46
C ALA A 181 13.44 -9.35 -45.63
N LEU A 182 12.63 -9.33 -44.57
CA LEU A 182 11.20 -9.67 -44.61
C LEU A 182 10.35 -8.59 -45.29
N LYS A 183 10.75 -7.32 -45.17
CA LYS A 183 10.05 -6.22 -45.83
C LYS A 183 10.15 -6.30 -47.33
N GLN A 184 11.32 -6.71 -47.86
CA GLN A 184 11.53 -6.92 -49.31
C GLN A 184 10.61 -8.01 -49.89
N LEU A 185 10.16 -8.96 -49.08
CA LEU A 185 9.22 -10.01 -49.49
C LEU A 185 7.75 -9.55 -49.50
N LEU A 186 7.41 -8.47 -48.79
CA LEU A 186 6.06 -7.92 -48.72
C LEU A 186 5.80 -6.83 -49.78
N ASP A 187 6.86 -6.26 -50.36
CA ASP A 187 6.79 -5.21 -51.38
C ASP A 187 6.82 -5.81 -52.84
N ASN A 188 6.74 -7.14 -52.97
CA ASN A 188 6.54 -7.90 -54.22
C ASN A 188 5.09 -8.44 -54.22
#